data_717bca551fb9c57f2c7bfa62b5f7918a
#
_entry.id   717bca551fb9c57f2c7bfa62b5f7918a
#
_cell.length_a   1.000
_cell.length_b   1.000
_cell.length_c   1.000
_cell.angle_alpha   90.00
_cell.angle_beta   90.00
_cell.angle_gamma   90.00
#
_symmetry.space_group_name_H-M   'P 1'
#
loop_
_entity.id
_entity.type
_entity.pdbx_description
1 polymer ?
#
loop_
_entity_poly.entity_id
_entity_poly.type
_entity_poly.pdbx_seq_one_letter_code
_entity_poly.pdbx_strand_id
1 'polypeptide(L)'
;FIHVPPGGLKWFKETFSWRGISAILKLSVIYVFVAVFWALFDQTGSSWVLQAQDLDRNWLGVEWLSSQIQAVNPIMILILIPLFSFVIYPAVNRVFTLTPIRKISIGLFIMVVGFGMVALLQESIDQGLRPSIGWQIAAYAILTASEVMVSITCLEFSYTQAPRTMKSIIMAIFLVSVSLGNVFTAVVNHVILVDSPDGAAKELAASFGKDHTDGINPDRDRVADAAQAGFQYSELGEGHFALSLRGLDGVLGSEDDIKLGFA
;
A
#
# COMPACT_ATOMS: atom_id res chain seq x y z
N PHE A 1 -10.29 11.77 -36.08
CA PHE A 1 -9.75 13.15 -36.22
C PHE A 1 -9.09 13.52 -34.90
N ILE A 2 -7.78 13.63 -34.88
CA ILE A 2 -7.00 14.11 -33.73
C ILE A 2 -7.23 15.61 -33.64
N HIS A 3 -8.02 16.04 -32.65
CA HIS A 3 -8.23 17.45 -32.38
C HIS A 3 -7.03 17.96 -31.57
N VAL A 4 -6.09 18.60 -32.22
CA VAL A 4 -4.97 19.26 -31.55
C VAL A 4 -5.51 20.51 -30.86
N PRO A 5 -5.38 20.63 -29.52
CA PRO A 5 -5.82 21.83 -28.84
C PRO A 5 -5.03 23.05 -29.34
N PRO A 6 -5.64 24.24 -29.38
CA PRO A 6 -4.94 25.45 -29.81
C PRO A 6 -3.70 25.67 -28.92
N GLY A 7 -2.51 25.73 -29.56
CA GLY A 7 -1.26 25.99 -28.84
C GLY A 7 -1.05 27.47 -28.50
N GLY A 8 -0.09 27.73 -27.63
CA GLY A 8 0.39 29.07 -27.30
C GLY A 8 -0.48 29.88 -26.34
N LEU A 9 -0.46 31.22 -26.50
CA LEU A 9 -1.10 32.20 -25.62
C LEU A 9 -2.62 32.00 -25.42
N LYS A 10 -3.30 31.47 -26.45
CA LYS A 10 -4.74 31.20 -26.38
C LYS A 10 -5.05 30.06 -25.40
N TRP A 11 -4.28 28.97 -25.48
CA TRP A 11 -4.37 27.86 -24.54
C TRP A 11 -4.11 28.32 -23.10
N PHE A 12 -3.07 29.15 -22.91
CA PHE A 12 -2.71 29.67 -21.59
C PHE A 12 -3.84 30.54 -21.00
N LYS A 13 -4.43 31.44 -21.78
CA LYS A 13 -5.57 32.27 -21.35
C LYS A 13 -6.81 31.44 -21.02
N GLU A 14 -7.11 30.39 -21.77
CA GLU A 14 -8.26 29.51 -21.50
C GLU A 14 -8.03 28.68 -20.24
N THR A 15 -6.83 28.12 -20.06
CA THR A 15 -6.46 27.31 -18.90
C THR A 15 -6.50 28.12 -17.60
N PHE A 16 -5.94 29.31 -17.60
CA PHE A 16 -5.90 30.19 -16.42
C PHE A 16 -7.11 31.12 -16.32
N SER A 17 -8.15 30.91 -17.14
CA SER A 17 -9.43 31.58 -16.98
C SER A 17 -10.13 31.09 -15.71
N TRP A 18 -11.07 31.91 -15.17
CA TRP A 18 -11.88 31.51 -14.02
C TRP A 18 -12.62 30.16 -14.24
N ARG A 19 -13.06 29.90 -15.46
CA ARG A 19 -13.70 28.62 -15.81
C ARG A 19 -12.70 27.45 -15.74
N GLY A 20 -11.49 27.64 -16.22
CA GLY A 20 -10.45 26.64 -16.20
C GLY A 20 -10.01 26.32 -14.76
N ILE A 21 -9.71 27.33 -13.97
CA ILE A 21 -9.32 27.19 -12.55
C ILE A 21 -10.46 26.54 -11.75
N SER A 22 -11.71 26.97 -11.94
CA SER A 22 -12.85 26.37 -11.26
C SER A 22 -13.03 24.88 -11.60
N ALA A 23 -12.78 24.48 -12.85
CA ALA A 23 -12.84 23.07 -13.25
C ALA A 23 -11.72 22.25 -12.55
N ILE A 24 -10.50 22.76 -12.51
CA ILE A 24 -9.39 22.13 -11.80
C ILE A 24 -9.73 22.00 -10.31
N LEU A 25 -10.14 23.06 -9.64
CA LEU A 25 -10.45 23.03 -8.21
C LEU A 25 -11.56 22.02 -7.86
N LYS A 26 -12.62 21.97 -8.66
CA LYS A 26 -13.72 21.00 -8.46
C LYS A 26 -13.25 19.55 -8.59
N LEU A 27 -12.38 19.26 -9.56
CA LEU A 27 -11.85 17.93 -9.76
C LEU A 27 -10.78 17.58 -8.70
N SER A 28 -10.00 18.58 -8.26
CA SER A 28 -8.98 18.39 -7.21
C SER A 28 -9.58 17.88 -5.89
N VAL A 29 -10.83 18.25 -5.57
CA VAL A 29 -11.52 17.69 -4.40
C VAL A 29 -11.64 16.18 -4.52
N ILE A 30 -12.02 15.67 -5.68
CA ILE A 30 -12.11 14.21 -5.93
C ILE A 30 -10.71 13.60 -5.89
N TYR A 31 -9.70 14.29 -6.42
CA TYR A 31 -8.33 13.79 -6.47
C TYR A 31 -7.67 13.62 -5.11
N VAL A 32 -8.09 14.36 -4.08
CA VAL A 32 -7.68 14.11 -2.70
C VAL A 32 -8.10 12.71 -2.26
N PHE A 33 -9.36 12.33 -2.52
CA PHE A 33 -9.85 10.99 -2.19
C PHE A 33 -9.18 9.91 -3.04
N VAL A 34 -8.86 10.21 -4.30
CA VAL A 34 -8.11 9.30 -5.19
C VAL A 34 -6.67 9.12 -4.68
N ALA A 35 -6.02 10.16 -4.17
CA ALA A 35 -4.70 10.04 -3.55
C ALA A 35 -4.73 9.12 -2.32
N VAL A 36 -5.74 9.27 -1.44
CA VAL A 36 -5.94 8.36 -0.30
C VAL A 36 -6.21 6.93 -0.77
N PHE A 37 -7.04 6.76 -1.82
CA PHE A 37 -7.28 5.45 -2.43
C PHE A 37 -5.97 4.79 -2.87
N TRP A 38 -5.12 5.49 -3.62
CA TRP A 38 -3.86 4.94 -4.11
C TRP A 38 -2.86 4.68 -2.98
N ALA A 39 -2.84 5.54 -1.96
CA ALA A 39 -2.02 5.31 -0.77
C ALA A 39 -2.36 3.98 -0.07
N LEU A 40 -3.64 3.67 0.06
CA LEU A 40 -4.09 2.39 0.61
C LEU A 40 -3.83 1.24 -0.38
N PHE A 41 -4.12 1.44 -1.65
CA PHE A 41 -3.94 0.42 -2.68
C PHE A 41 -2.49 -0.07 -2.77
N ASP A 42 -1.52 0.84 -2.70
CA ASP A 42 -0.09 0.52 -2.80
C ASP A 42 0.44 -0.31 -1.62
N GLN A 43 -0.29 -0.39 -0.49
CA GLN A 43 0.01 -1.33 0.60
C GLN A 43 -0.05 -2.80 0.14
N THR A 44 -0.77 -3.10 -0.93
CA THR A 44 -0.79 -4.44 -1.53
C THR A 44 0.59 -4.89 -2.03
N GLY A 45 1.42 -3.94 -2.46
CA GLY A 45 2.78 -4.19 -2.92
C GLY A 45 3.83 -4.27 -1.80
N SER A 46 3.46 -3.95 -0.56
CA SER A 46 4.34 -3.94 0.61
C SER A 46 3.77 -4.79 1.74
N SER A 47 2.92 -4.23 2.58
CA SER A 47 2.40 -4.89 3.80
C SER A 47 1.67 -6.20 3.51
N TRP A 48 0.90 -6.29 2.42
CA TRP A 48 0.16 -7.51 2.10
C TRP A 48 1.07 -8.66 1.66
N VAL A 49 2.18 -8.35 1.00
CA VAL A 49 3.18 -9.37 0.61
C VAL A 49 3.90 -9.91 1.84
N LEU A 50 4.21 -9.03 2.81
CA LEU A 50 4.80 -9.45 4.08
C LEU A 50 3.80 -10.32 4.86
N GLN A 51 2.56 -9.87 5.02
CA GLN A 51 1.51 -10.66 5.68
C GLN A 51 1.32 -12.05 5.04
N ALA A 52 1.46 -12.15 3.70
CA ALA A 52 1.33 -13.43 3.00
C ALA A 52 2.41 -14.46 3.38
N GLN A 53 3.52 -14.04 4.00
CA GLN A 53 4.56 -14.95 4.49
C GLN A 53 4.09 -15.73 5.72
N ASP A 54 3.24 -15.11 6.54
CA ASP A 54 2.75 -15.66 7.80
C ASP A 54 1.42 -16.43 7.64
N LEU A 55 0.87 -16.46 6.42
CA LEU A 55 -0.34 -17.22 6.09
C LEU A 55 -0.03 -18.65 5.69
N ASP A 56 -1.02 -19.54 5.86
CA ASP A 56 -1.00 -20.86 5.19
C ASP A 56 -1.15 -20.66 3.68
N ARG A 57 -0.05 -20.84 2.97
CA ARG A 57 0.05 -20.62 1.53
C ARG A 57 -0.44 -21.80 0.68
N ASN A 58 -0.79 -22.92 1.29
CA ASN A 58 -1.41 -24.06 0.61
C ASN A 58 -2.89 -23.77 0.37
N TRP A 59 -3.23 -23.43 -0.86
CA TRP A 59 -4.61 -23.16 -1.25
C TRP A 59 -4.95 -23.83 -2.58
N LEU A 60 -6.05 -24.57 -2.62
CA LEU A 60 -6.50 -25.39 -3.76
C LEU A 60 -5.45 -26.38 -4.28
N GLY A 61 -4.62 -26.95 -3.39
CA GLY A 61 -3.59 -27.91 -3.76
C GLY A 61 -2.35 -27.30 -4.43
N VAL A 62 -2.23 -25.98 -4.39
CA VAL A 62 -1.07 -25.22 -4.89
C VAL A 62 -0.43 -24.47 -3.73
N GLU A 63 0.88 -24.57 -3.60
CA GLU A 63 1.65 -23.72 -2.68
C GLU A 63 1.98 -22.39 -3.36
N TRP A 64 1.43 -21.32 -2.81
CA TRP A 64 1.62 -19.96 -3.32
C TRP A 64 2.88 -19.32 -2.74
N LEU A 65 3.65 -18.66 -3.58
CA LEU A 65 4.70 -17.76 -3.09
C LEU A 65 4.06 -16.42 -2.66
N SER A 66 4.55 -15.82 -1.58
CA SER A 66 4.04 -14.53 -1.06
C SER A 66 4.06 -13.43 -2.13
N SER A 67 5.05 -13.41 -3.00
CA SER A 67 5.15 -12.45 -4.11
C SER A 67 4.12 -12.70 -5.23
N GLN A 68 3.62 -13.93 -5.41
CA GLN A 68 2.64 -14.26 -6.45
C GLN A 68 1.25 -13.69 -6.12
N ILE A 69 0.97 -13.37 -4.86
CA ILE A 69 -0.32 -12.81 -4.46
C ILE A 69 -0.63 -11.50 -5.21
N GLN A 70 0.37 -10.73 -5.59
CA GLN A 70 0.19 -9.51 -6.37
C GLN A 70 -0.38 -9.77 -7.77
N ALA A 71 -0.14 -10.95 -8.35
CA ALA A 71 -0.69 -11.31 -9.66
C ALA A 71 -2.22 -11.51 -9.64
N VAL A 72 -2.81 -11.66 -8.45
CA VAL A 72 -4.27 -11.80 -8.29
C VAL A 72 -4.99 -10.54 -8.78
N ASN A 73 -4.48 -9.35 -8.48
CA ASN A 73 -5.11 -8.10 -8.87
C ASN A 73 -5.26 -7.95 -10.41
N PRO A 74 -4.22 -8.02 -11.26
CA PRO A 74 -4.39 -7.88 -12.71
C PRO A 74 -5.27 -8.98 -13.31
N ILE A 75 -5.27 -10.19 -12.78
CA ILE A 75 -6.16 -11.27 -13.22
C ILE A 75 -7.61 -10.90 -12.88
N MET A 76 -7.86 -10.45 -11.66
CA MET A 76 -9.19 -10.03 -11.22
C MET A 76 -9.71 -8.82 -12.02
N ILE A 77 -8.87 -7.84 -12.35
CA ILE A 77 -9.26 -6.70 -13.20
C ILE A 77 -9.82 -7.17 -14.55
N LEU A 78 -9.14 -8.11 -15.22
CA LEU A 78 -9.59 -8.63 -16.50
C LEU A 78 -10.99 -9.28 -16.42
N ILE A 79 -11.32 -9.87 -15.28
CA ILE A 79 -12.62 -10.50 -15.03
C ILE A 79 -13.64 -9.46 -14.55
N LEU A 80 -13.26 -8.60 -13.63
CA LEU A 80 -14.18 -7.68 -12.97
C LEU A 80 -14.61 -6.50 -13.88
N ILE A 81 -13.75 -5.99 -14.76
CA ILE A 81 -14.13 -4.91 -15.67
C ILE A 81 -15.36 -5.30 -16.53
N PRO A 82 -15.33 -6.42 -17.28
CA PRO A 82 -16.52 -6.84 -18.04
C PRO A 82 -17.70 -7.20 -17.12
N LEU A 83 -17.46 -7.84 -15.98
CA LEU A 83 -18.52 -8.18 -15.04
C LEU A 83 -19.23 -6.93 -14.51
N PHE A 84 -18.50 -5.91 -14.10
CA PHE A 84 -19.08 -4.64 -13.66
C PHE A 84 -19.81 -3.93 -14.80
N SER A 85 -19.20 -3.86 -15.98
CA SER A 85 -19.76 -3.11 -17.11
C SER A 85 -21.04 -3.73 -17.67
N PHE A 86 -21.08 -5.07 -17.79
CA PHE A 86 -22.19 -5.76 -18.46
C PHE A 86 -23.24 -6.33 -17.50
N VAL A 87 -22.87 -6.60 -16.23
CA VAL A 87 -23.77 -7.25 -15.27
C VAL A 87 -24.08 -6.35 -14.09
N ILE A 88 -23.05 -5.94 -13.31
CA ILE A 88 -23.28 -5.29 -12.02
C ILE A 88 -23.86 -3.89 -12.20
N TYR A 89 -23.26 -3.03 -13.04
CA TYR A 89 -23.76 -1.67 -13.24
C TYR A 89 -25.14 -1.64 -13.87
N PRO A 90 -25.50 -2.43 -14.90
CA PRO A 90 -26.85 -2.52 -15.40
C PRO A 90 -27.87 -3.03 -14.37
N ALA A 91 -27.50 -4.04 -13.58
CA ALA A 91 -28.36 -4.59 -12.55
C ALA A 91 -28.66 -3.57 -11.44
N VAL A 92 -27.64 -2.91 -10.93
CA VAL A 92 -27.79 -1.88 -9.88
C VAL A 92 -28.54 -0.65 -10.41
N ASN A 93 -28.30 -0.25 -11.66
CA ASN A 93 -29.01 0.89 -12.26
C ASN A 93 -30.54 0.69 -12.42
N ARG A 94 -31.02 -0.57 -12.32
CA ARG A 94 -32.48 -0.85 -12.31
C ARG A 94 -33.14 -0.41 -11.00
N VAL A 95 -32.37 -0.42 -9.89
CA VAL A 95 -32.87 -0.11 -8.56
C VAL A 95 -32.38 1.25 -8.10
N PHE A 96 -31.16 1.61 -8.45
CA PHE A 96 -30.49 2.80 -7.95
C PHE A 96 -29.60 3.43 -9.03
N THR A 97 -29.85 4.68 -9.39
CA THR A 97 -29.08 5.37 -10.43
C THR A 97 -27.62 5.56 -10.02
N LEU A 98 -26.70 4.87 -10.69
CA LEU A 98 -25.27 4.95 -10.47
C LEU A 98 -24.67 6.13 -11.23
N THR A 99 -24.55 7.28 -10.58
CA THR A 99 -23.74 8.40 -11.11
C THR A 99 -22.25 8.12 -10.90
N PRO A 100 -21.33 8.75 -11.66
CA PRO A 100 -19.89 8.58 -11.46
C PRO A 100 -19.44 8.81 -10.01
N ILE A 101 -19.92 9.88 -9.38
CA ILE A 101 -19.58 10.19 -7.97
C ILE A 101 -20.08 9.09 -7.02
N ARG A 102 -21.28 8.55 -7.25
CA ARG A 102 -21.79 7.43 -6.44
C ARG A 102 -20.96 6.17 -6.60
N LYS A 103 -20.52 5.85 -7.83
CA LYS A 103 -19.60 4.73 -8.07
C LYS A 103 -18.30 4.90 -7.28
N ILE A 104 -17.67 6.08 -7.36
CA ILE A 104 -16.45 6.40 -6.62
C ILE A 104 -16.68 6.24 -5.12
N SER A 105 -17.77 6.82 -4.58
CA SER A 105 -18.07 6.73 -3.14
C SER A 105 -18.29 5.29 -2.68
N ILE A 106 -19.08 4.51 -3.42
CA ILE A 106 -19.32 3.09 -3.10
C ILE A 106 -18.00 2.31 -3.18
N GLY A 107 -17.18 2.56 -4.20
CA GLY A 107 -15.88 1.94 -4.34
C GLY A 107 -14.96 2.21 -3.12
N LEU A 108 -14.90 3.46 -2.65
CA LEU A 108 -14.14 3.81 -1.44
C LEU A 108 -14.64 3.05 -0.19
N PHE A 109 -15.96 2.88 -0.02
CA PHE A 109 -16.50 2.07 1.08
C PHE A 109 -16.15 0.59 0.93
N ILE A 110 -16.20 0.05 -0.28
CA ILE A 110 -15.79 -1.34 -0.56
C ILE A 110 -14.30 -1.53 -0.19
N MET A 111 -13.46 -0.54 -0.46
CA MET A 111 -12.07 -0.57 -0.05
C MET A 111 -11.89 -0.72 1.47
N VAL A 112 -12.68 0.02 2.26
CA VAL A 112 -12.65 -0.09 3.72
C VAL A 112 -12.97 -1.52 4.17
N VAL A 113 -13.92 -2.18 3.51
CA VAL A 113 -14.27 -3.60 3.82
C VAL A 113 -13.08 -4.52 3.49
N GLY A 114 -12.40 -4.32 2.36
CA GLY A 114 -11.22 -5.10 1.98
C GLY A 114 -10.08 -4.95 3.00
N PHE A 115 -9.78 -3.72 3.41
CA PHE A 115 -8.76 -3.46 4.44
C PHE A 115 -9.16 -3.97 5.82
N GLY A 116 -10.45 -3.84 6.19
CA GLY A 116 -10.97 -4.43 7.42
C GLY A 116 -10.76 -5.94 7.48
N MET A 117 -10.94 -6.63 6.36
CA MET A 117 -10.70 -8.06 6.26
C MET A 117 -9.21 -8.41 6.44
N VAL A 118 -8.30 -7.63 5.85
CA VAL A 118 -6.85 -7.82 6.02
C VAL A 118 -6.40 -7.51 7.44
N ALA A 119 -7.00 -6.51 8.09
CA ALA A 119 -6.74 -6.21 9.50
C ALA A 119 -7.15 -7.37 10.41
N LEU A 120 -8.31 -8.00 10.17
CA LEU A 120 -8.73 -9.20 10.92
C LEU A 120 -7.80 -10.40 10.67
N LEU A 121 -7.25 -10.54 9.46
CA LEU A 121 -6.24 -11.54 9.17
C LEU A 121 -4.97 -11.29 9.97
N GLN A 122 -4.53 -10.03 10.06
CA GLN A 122 -3.35 -9.66 10.85
C GLN A 122 -3.56 -9.96 12.34
N GLU A 123 -4.71 -9.61 12.88
CA GLU A 123 -5.05 -9.93 14.27
C GLU A 123 -5.00 -11.46 14.53
N SER A 124 -5.43 -12.26 13.56
CA SER A 124 -5.36 -13.73 13.68
C SER A 124 -3.92 -14.23 13.66
N ILE A 125 -3.05 -13.62 12.83
CA ILE A 125 -1.62 -13.94 12.78
C ILE A 125 -0.95 -13.56 14.11
N ASP A 126 -1.24 -12.38 14.64
CA ASP A 126 -0.70 -11.90 15.92
C ASP A 126 -1.10 -12.79 17.10
N GLN A 127 -2.21 -13.52 16.98
CA GLN A 127 -2.63 -14.56 17.94
C GLN A 127 -1.92 -15.92 17.72
N GLY A 128 -0.96 -16.01 16.80
CA GLY A 128 -0.23 -17.22 16.48
C GLY A 128 -0.97 -18.20 15.57
N LEU A 129 -2.07 -17.77 14.94
CA LEU A 129 -2.79 -18.58 13.96
C LEU A 129 -2.17 -18.38 12.56
N ARG A 130 -2.29 -19.39 11.72
CA ARG A 130 -1.92 -19.32 10.29
C ARG A 130 -3.18 -19.46 9.41
N PRO A 131 -3.95 -18.38 9.22
CA PRO A 131 -5.14 -18.43 8.37
C PRO A 131 -4.76 -18.69 6.91
N SER A 132 -5.69 -19.29 6.15
CA SER A 132 -5.43 -19.61 4.73
C SER A 132 -5.26 -18.35 3.89
N ILE A 133 -4.31 -18.36 2.96
CA ILE A 133 -4.07 -17.30 1.96
C ILE A 133 -5.33 -17.04 1.09
N GLY A 134 -6.26 -17.97 1.02
CA GLY A 134 -7.54 -17.79 0.35
C GLY A 134 -8.34 -16.58 0.86
N TRP A 135 -8.23 -16.25 2.14
CA TRP A 135 -8.86 -15.05 2.70
C TRP A 135 -8.21 -13.75 2.20
N GLN A 136 -6.90 -13.74 2.02
CA GLN A 136 -6.22 -12.60 1.44
C GLN A 136 -6.55 -12.47 -0.06
N ILE A 137 -6.69 -13.58 -0.80
CA ILE A 137 -7.17 -13.57 -2.19
C ILE A 137 -8.59 -12.99 -2.27
N ALA A 138 -9.48 -13.33 -1.32
CA ALA A 138 -10.81 -12.74 -1.26
C ALA A 138 -10.75 -11.22 -0.96
N ALA A 139 -9.85 -10.78 -0.09
CA ALA A 139 -9.60 -9.36 0.15
C ALA A 139 -9.10 -8.64 -1.12
N TYR A 140 -8.22 -9.27 -1.91
CA TYR A 140 -7.81 -8.75 -3.22
C TYR A 140 -8.99 -8.62 -4.19
N ALA A 141 -9.91 -9.58 -4.22
CA ALA A 141 -11.10 -9.48 -5.07
C ALA A 141 -11.98 -8.28 -4.69
N ILE A 142 -12.16 -8.03 -3.39
CA ILE A 142 -12.89 -6.87 -2.87
C ILE A 142 -12.15 -5.57 -3.22
N LEU A 143 -10.84 -5.53 -3.03
CA LEU A 143 -10.02 -4.38 -3.35
C LEU A 143 -10.04 -4.06 -4.86
N THR A 144 -9.92 -5.08 -5.71
CA THR A 144 -9.98 -4.92 -7.17
C THR A 144 -11.37 -4.45 -7.62
N ALA A 145 -12.43 -4.92 -6.98
CA ALA A 145 -13.79 -4.41 -7.23
C ALA A 145 -13.89 -2.90 -6.89
N SER A 146 -13.27 -2.48 -5.79
CA SER A 146 -13.14 -1.07 -5.43
C SER A 146 -12.34 -0.29 -6.49
N GLU A 147 -11.22 -0.83 -6.95
CA GLU A 147 -10.38 -0.21 -7.97
C GLU A 147 -11.13 0.03 -9.29
N VAL A 148 -11.88 -0.95 -9.77
CA VAL A 148 -12.74 -0.80 -10.96
C VAL A 148 -13.75 0.34 -10.78
N MET A 149 -14.32 0.48 -9.59
CA MET A 149 -15.30 1.53 -9.30
C MET A 149 -14.69 2.91 -9.11
N VAL A 150 -13.51 3.00 -8.49
CA VAL A 150 -12.85 4.28 -8.16
C VAL A 150 -11.98 4.75 -9.31
N SER A 151 -10.95 3.98 -9.65
CA SER A 151 -9.88 4.41 -10.56
C SER A 151 -10.41 4.64 -11.98
N ILE A 152 -11.07 3.64 -12.56
CA ILE A 152 -11.59 3.73 -13.93
C ILE A 152 -12.66 4.80 -14.02
N THR A 153 -13.61 4.84 -13.07
CA THR A 153 -14.67 5.84 -13.08
C THR A 153 -14.14 7.26 -12.89
N CYS A 154 -13.15 7.45 -12.00
CA CYS A 154 -12.55 8.76 -11.78
C CYS A 154 -11.77 9.25 -13.01
N LEU A 155 -11.05 8.36 -13.67
CA LEU A 155 -10.33 8.66 -14.91
C LEU A 155 -11.32 9.10 -16.02
N GLU A 156 -12.37 8.32 -16.24
CA GLU A 156 -13.43 8.62 -17.23
C GLU A 156 -14.16 9.93 -16.90
N PHE A 157 -14.55 10.09 -15.64
CA PHE A 157 -15.22 11.30 -15.17
C PHE A 157 -14.35 12.55 -15.36
N SER A 158 -13.08 12.47 -14.99
CA SER A 158 -12.12 13.55 -15.14
C SER A 158 -11.96 13.95 -16.62
N TYR A 159 -11.85 12.96 -17.49
CA TYR A 159 -11.70 13.19 -18.93
C TYR A 159 -12.98 13.79 -19.57
N THR A 160 -14.16 13.39 -19.11
CA THR A 160 -15.46 13.88 -19.63
C THR A 160 -15.81 15.27 -19.11
N GLN A 161 -15.46 15.59 -17.85
CA GLN A 161 -15.70 16.91 -17.25
C GLN A 161 -14.67 17.94 -17.67
N ALA A 162 -13.51 17.51 -18.15
CA ALA A 162 -12.45 18.40 -18.59
C ALA A 162 -12.85 19.22 -19.81
N PRO A 163 -12.66 20.57 -19.80
CA PRO A 163 -12.73 21.38 -21.02
C PRO A 163 -11.80 20.81 -22.10
N ARG A 164 -12.20 20.86 -23.37
CA ARG A 164 -11.45 20.25 -24.47
C ARG A 164 -9.98 20.65 -24.54
N THR A 165 -9.68 21.91 -24.19
CA THR A 165 -8.34 22.49 -24.20
C THR A 165 -7.51 22.09 -22.99
N MET A 166 -8.12 21.56 -21.91
CA MET A 166 -7.48 21.29 -20.62
C MET A 166 -7.38 19.80 -20.28
N LYS A 167 -7.83 18.92 -21.17
CA LYS A 167 -7.83 17.47 -20.89
C LYS A 167 -6.47 16.95 -20.45
N SER A 168 -5.39 17.37 -21.12
CA SER A 168 -4.02 16.94 -20.78
C SER A 168 -3.61 17.41 -19.39
N ILE A 169 -3.95 18.65 -18.98
CA ILE A 169 -3.63 19.15 -17.63
C ILE A 169 -4.40 18.37 -16.58
N ILE A 170 -5.69 18.16 -16.80
CA ILE A 170 -6.53 17.45 -15.83
C ILE A 170 -6.06 16.00 -15.67
N MET A 171 -5.68 15.35 -16.77
CA MET A 171 -5.07 14.03 -16.71
C MET A 171 -3.70 14.02 -15.99
N ALA A 172 -2.88 15.07 -16.20
CA ALA A 172 -1.62 15.22 -15.46
C ALA A 172 -1.87 15.40 -13.96
N ILE A 173 -2.85 16.22 -13.55
CA ILE A 173 -3.22 16.41 -12.13
C ILE A 173 -3.75 15.10 -11.52
N PHE A 174 -4.52 14.33 -12.28
CA PHE A 174 -4.95 12.99 -11.86
C PHE A 174 -3.73 12.10 -11.56
N LEU A 175 -2.72 12.05 -12.45
CA LEU A 175 -1.50 11.27 -12.22
C LEU A 175 -0.67 11.80 -11.04
N VAL A 176 -0.66 13.12 -10.84
CA VAL A 176 -0.04 13.72 -9.64
C VAL A 176 -0.74 13.25 -8.37
N SER A 177 -2.07 13.08 -8.38
CA SER A 177 -2.77 12.55 -7.20
C SER A 177 -2.39 11.10 -6.88
N VAL A 178 -2.14 10.28 -7.90
CA VAL A 178 -1.59 8.92 -7.73
C VAL A 178 -0.20 8.99 -7.09
N SER A 179 0.68 9.83 -7.64
CA SER A 179 2.05 10.00 -7.11
C SER A 179 2.07 10.51 -5.68
N LEU A 180 1.16 11.42 -5.31
CA LEU A 180 0.99 11.89 -3.93
C LEU A 180 0.53 10.75 -3.00
N GLY A 181 -0.35 9.87 -3.48
CA GLY A 181 -0.73 8.65 -2.75
C GLY A 181 0.49 7.80 -2.43
N ASN A 182 1.34 7.52 -3.42
CA ASN A 182 2.55 6.72 -3.26
C ASN A 182 3.55 7.35 -2.29
N VAL A 183 3.73 8.68 -2.35
CA VAL A 183 4.57 9.41 -1.39
C VAL A 183 4.00 9.27 0.04
N PHE A 184 2.67 9.39 0.19
CA PHE A 184 2.03 9.21 1.48
C PHE A 184 2.23 7.79 2.02
N THR A 185 2.08 6.77 1.18
CA THR A 185 2.39 5.37 1.52
C THR A 185 3.82 5.21 2.00
N ALA A 186 4.78 5.79 1.29
CA ALA A 186 6.20 5.73 1.67
C ALA A 186 6.44 6.38 3.04
N VAL A 187 5.81 7.53 3.32
CA VAL A 187 5.90 8.20 4.62
C VAL A 187 5.28 7.34 5.72
N VAL A 188 4.09 6.79 5.50
CA VAL A 188 3.42 5.91 6.48
C VAL A 188 4.27 4.67 6.77
N ASN A 189 4.77 4.02 5.73
CA ASN A 189 5.63 2.84 5.90
C ASN A 189 6.94 3.18 6.64
N HIS A 190 7.52 4.36 6.38
CA HIS A 190 8.71 4.81 7.09
C HIS A 190 8.43 5.00 8.58
N VAL A 191 7.31 5.64 8.94
CA VAL A 191 6.91 5.84 10.35
C VAL A 191 6.65 4.49 11.02
N ILE A 192 5.91 3.59 10.38
CA ILE A 192 5.62 2.25 10.93
C ILE A 192 6.92 1.45 11.11
N LEU A 193 7.87 1.52 10.16
CA LEU A 193 9.15 0.82 10.26
C LEU A 193 10.03 1.38 11.37
N VAL A 194 9.98 2.67 11.64
CA VAL A 194 10.74 3.30 12.76
C VAL A 194 10.17 2.85 14.11
N ASP A 195 8.86 2.72 14.21
CA ASP A 195 8.18 2.30 15.45
C ASP A 195 8.08 0.77 15.58
N SER A 196 8.45 0.00 14.55
CA SER A 196 8.44 -1.47 14.60
C SER A 196 9.70 -1.99 15.31
N PRO A 197 9.64 -3.16 15.97
CA PRO A 197 10.82 -3.82 16.55
C PRO A 197 11.95 -3.98 15.52
N ASP A 198 11.63 -4.26 14.26
CA ASP A 198 12.59 -4.34 13.15
C ASP A 198 13.27 -3.01 12.82
N GLY A 199 12.53 -1.90 12.90
CA GLY A 199 13.06 -0.55 12.71
C GLY A 199 14.02 -0.18 13.82
N ALA A 200 13.61 -0.40 15.08
CA ALA A 200 14.43 -0.21 16.25
C ALA A 200 15.69 -1.12 16.23
N ALA A 201 15.54 -2.37 15.77
CA ALA A 201 16.63 -3.31 15.59
C ALA A 201 17.66 -2.81 14.57
N LYS A 202 17.20 -2.30 13.42
CA LYS A 202 18.09 -1.76 12.37
C LYS A 202 18.80 -0.48 12.82
N GLU A 203 18.12 0.42 13.53
CA GLU A 203 18.74 1.63 14.09
C GLU A 203 19.78 1.27 15.16
N LEU A 204 19.43 0.34 16.04
CA LEU A 204 20.34 -0.16 17.06
C LEU A 204 21.56 -0.83 16.41
N ALA A 205 21.35 -1.70 15.41
CA ALA A 205 22.42 -2.35 14.64
C ALA A 205 23.34 -1.32 13.95
N ALA A 206 22.78 -0.27 13.35
CA ALA A 206 23.55 0.79 12.72
C ALA A 206 24.36 1.59 13.73
N SER A 207 23.86 1.80 14.96
CA SER A 207 24.59 2.45 16.04
C SER A 207 25.75 1.59 16.56
N PHE A 208 25.52 0.29 16.75
CA PHE A 208 26.58 -0.66 17.16
C PHE A 208 27.65 -0.85 16.07
N GLY A 209 27.25 -0.94 14.79
CA GLY A 209 28.19 -1.06 13.68
C GLY A 209 29.11 0.16 13.53
N LYS A 210 28.62 1.35 13.87
CA LYS A 210 29.41 2.58 13.86
C LYS A 210 30.46 2.61 14.97
N ASP A 211 30.10 2.15 16.16
CA ASP A 211 31.01 2.09 17.30
C ASP A 211 32.10 0.99 17.14
N HIS A 212 31.75 -0.08 16.40
CA HIS A 212 32.72 -1.17 16.16
C HIS A 212 33.78 -0.79 15.12
N THR A 213 33.46 0.03 14.11
CA THR A 213 34.45 0.60 13.18
C THR A 213 35.45 1.53 13.88
N ASP A 214 35.08 2.10 15.01
CA ASP A 214 35.96 2.96 15.82
C ASP A 214 36.74 2.19 16.91
N GLY A 215 36.64 0.84 16.98
CA GLY A 215 37.33 -0.01 17.92
C GLY A 215 36.87 0.11 19.39
N ILE A 216 35.66 0.64 19.57
CA ILE A 216 35.04 0.83 20.89
C ILE A 216 34.15 -0.39 21.19
N ASN A 217 34.47 -1.09 22.29
CA ASN A 217 33.59 -2.14 22.82
C ASN A 217 32.25 -1.51 23.23
N PRO A 218 31.08 -2.09 22.88
CA PRO A 218 29.79 -1.49 23.21
C PRO A 218 29.70 -1.27 24.73
N ASP A 219 29.39 -0.05 25.11
CA ASP A 219 29.26 0.36 26.49
C ASP A 219 28.14 -0.44 27.18
N ARG A 220 28.36 -0.80 28.45
CA ARG A 220 27.39 -1.58 29.25
C ARG A 220 25.99 -0.97 29.27
N ASP A 221 25.90 0.36 29.19
CA ASP A 221 24.64 1.06 29.19
C ASP A 221 23.86 0.82 27.89
N ARG A 222 24.52 0.72 26.73
CA ARG A 222 23.88 0.40 25.44
C ARG A 222 23.44 -1.07 25.34
N VAL A 223 24.20 -1.99 25.98
CA VAL A 223 23.76 -3.40 26.08
C VAL A 223 22.50 -3.49 26.95
N ALA A 224 22.40 -2.65 28.00
CA ALA A 224 21.20 -2.55 28.82
C ALA A 224 20.01 -1.96 28.04
N ASP A 225 20.24 -0.94 27.18
CA ASP A 225 19.22 -0.38 26.31
C ASP A 225 18.74 -1.39 25.26
N ALA A 226 19.65 -2.16 24.68
CA ALA A 226 19.32 -3.26 23.78
C ALA A 226 18.50 -4.35 24.48
N ALA A 227 18.83 -4.68 25.72
CA ALA A 227 18.06 -5.63 26.53
C ALA A 227 16.66 -5.11 26.87
N GLN A 228 16.50 -3.80 27.13
CA GLN A 228 15.18 -3.17 27.33
C GLN A 228 14.35 -3.18 26.04
N ALA A 229 14.98 -3.09 24.86
CA ALA A 229 14.32 -3.21 23.57
C ALA A 229 14.04 -4.68 23.17
N GLY A 230 14.32 -5.65 24.05
CA GLY A 230 14.03 -7.07 23.84
C GLY A 230 15.13 -7.86 23.11
N PHE A 231 16.31 -7.24 22.88
CA PHE A 231 17.45 -7.93 22.28
C PHE A 231 18.23 -8.75 23.31
N GLN A 232 18.70 -9.90 22.88
CA GLN A 232 19.66 -10.68 23.65
C GLN A 232 21.06 -10.50 23.03
N TYR A 233 21.98 -10.03 23.83
CA TYR A 233 23.38 -9.89 23.47
C TYR A 233 24.13 -11.21 23.73
N SER A 234 24.91 -11.65 22.75
CA SER A 234 25.81 -12.80 22.89
C SER A 234 27.18 -12.46 22.32
N GLU A 235 28.21 -12.65 23.10
CA GLU A 235 29.61 -12.49 22.69
C GLU A 235 30.08 -13.80 22.02
N LEU A 236 30.53 -13.71 20.76
CA LEU A 236 30.96 -14.85 19.96
C LEU A 236 32.47 -15.11 20.05
N GLY A 237 33.23 -14.29 20.79
CA GLY A 237 34.69 -14.33 20.93
C GLY A 237 35.43 -13.51 19.87
N GLU A 238 36.71 -13.20 20.14
CA GLU A 238 37.62 -12.41 19.27
C GLU A 238 37.04 -11.02 18.84
N GLY A 239 36.21 -10.41 19.67
CA GLY A 239 35.59 -9.10 19.37
C GLY A 239 34.34 -9.17 18.52
N HIS A 240 33.88 -10.38 18.19
CA HIS A 240 32.61 -10.58 17.48
C HIS A 240 31.46 -10.70 18.47
N PHE A 241 30.31 -10.09 18.16
CA PHE A 241 29.10 -10.22 18.96
C PHE A 241 27.87 -10.35 18.07
N ALA A 242 26.80 -10.92 18.61
CA ALA A 242 25.52 -11.01 17.98
C ALA A 242 24.42 -10.42 18.87
N LEU A 243 23.52 -9.69 18.26
CA LEU A 243 22.24 -9.28 18.83
C LEU A 243 21.15 -10.15 18.24
N SER A 244 20.40 -10.84 19.09
CA SER A 244 19.28 -11.67 18.68
C SER A 244 17.99 -11.10 19.24
N LEU A 245 16.99 -10.89 18.40
CA LEU A 245 15.63 -10.54 18.79
C LEU A 245 14.75 -11.77 18.57
N ARG A 246 13.89 -12.08 19.53
CA ARG A 246 12.92 -13.16 19.39
C ARG A 246 12.00 -12.87 18.23
N GLY A 247 11.78 -13.86 17.37
CA GLY A 247 10.80 -13.82 16.31
C GLY A 247 9.36 -13.77 16.83
N LEU A 248 8.43 -13.88 15.92
CA LEU A 248 6.98 -13.80 16.21
C LEU A 248 6.49 -14.95 17.10
N ASP A 249 7.19 -16.08 17.14
CA ASP A 249 6.86 -17.21 18.00
C ASP A 249 7.27 -17.00 19.48
N GLY A 250 8.00 -15.92 19.79
CA GLY A 250 8.48 -15.60 21.12
C GLY A 250 9.55 -16.55 21.68
N VAL A 251 10.04 -17.49 20.88
CA VAL A 251 11.04 -18.50 21.27
C VAL A 251 12.41 -18.10 20.70
N LEU A 252 13.40 -17.93 21.55
CA LEU A 252 14.76 -17.59 21.10
C LEU A 252 15.46 -18.85 20.55
N GLY A 253 16.06 -18.73 19.36
CA GLY A 253 16.75 -19.83 18.68
C GLY A 253 15.94 -20.44 17.53
N SER A 254 14.76 -19.91 17.23
CA SER A 254 13.94 -20.35 16.09
C SER A 254 14.42 -19.75 14.75
N GLU A 255 13.89 -20.24 13.64
CA GLU A 255 14.31 -19.80 12.30
C GLU A 255 13.84 -18.37 11.97
N ASP A 256 12.84 -17.84 12.68
CA ASP A 256 12.28 -16.51 12.51
C ASP A 256 12.94 -15.43 13.41
N ASP A 257 13.95 -15.81 14.21
CA ASP A 257 14.73 -14.86 14.98
C ASP A 257 15.53 -13.90 14.10
N ILE A 258 15.47 -12.62 14.42
CA ILE A 258 16.34 -11.62 13.80
C ILE A 258 17.73 -11.74 14.43
N LYS A 259 18.71 -12.18 13.66
CA LYS A 259 20.12 -12.32 14.09
C LYS A 259 20.96 -11.27 13.37
N LEU A 260 21.53 -10.37 14.14
CA LEU A 260 22.48 -9.36 13.68
C LEU A 260 23.85 -9.75 14.18
N GLY A 261 24.71 -10.21 13.28
CA GLY A 261 26.12 -10.53 13.59
C GLY A 261 27.00 -9.35 13.24
N PHE A 262 27.92 -9.02 14.15
CA PHE A 262 28.92 -7.97 13.96
C PHE A 262 30.29 -8.61 14.08
N ALA A 263 31.15 -8.34 13.08
CA ALA A 263 32.51 -8.83 12.98
C ALA A 263 33.54 -7.72 13.25
#